data_0cff67f238f3b719e5a2e93b18a36e52
#
_entry.id   0cff67f238f3b719e5a2e93b18a36e52
#
_cell.length_a   1.000
_cell.length_b   1.000
_cell.length_c   1.000
_cell.angle_alpha   90.00
_cell.angle_beta   90.00
_cell.angle_gamma   90.00
#
_symmetry.space_group_name_H-M   'P 1'
#
loop_
_entity.id
_entity.type
_entity.pdbx_description
1 polymer ?
#
loop_
_entity_poly.entity_id
_entity_poly.type
_entity_poly.pdbx_seq_one_letter_code
_entity_poly.pdbx_strand_id
1 'polypeptide(L)'
;TMTREQLLTDPEQAADFVKRTQLDALAIAIGTSHGAYKFTRKPTGDILAIGRIKEIHARIPNTHLVMHGSSSVPQDLLAIINQYGGKMKETYGVPVSEIQEAIKYGVRKINIDTDIRLAMTGAVRKFMAENPEKFDMRDWMKPAREAAYRICKQRYLEFGCEGQAAKIKPLPLPEVAKRYARGELAQTVV
;
A
#
# COMPACT_ATOMS: atom_id res chain seq x y z
N THR A 1 5.79 -5.75 -26.91
CA THR A 1 6.13 -5.81 -25.47
C THR A 1 6.45 -4.41 -24.99
N MET A 2 5.77 -3.91 -23.97
CA MET A 2 6.05 -2.58 -23.40
C MET A 2 7.37 -2.60 -22.64
N THR A 3 8.12 -1.52 -22.73
CA THR A 3 9.33 -1.33 -21.92
C THR A 3 8.95 -0.97 -20.48
N ARG A 4 9.88 -1.13 -19.52
CA ARG A 4 9.66 -0.71 -18.12
C ARG A 4 9.26 0.77 -18.05
N GLU A 5 9.87 1.61 -18.84
CA GLU A 5 9.60 3.05 -18.90
C GLU A 5 8.17 3.35 -19.35
N GLN A 6 7.67 2.62 -20.33
CA GLN A 6 6.29 2.75 -20.82
C GLN A 6 5.22 2.26 -19.82
N LEU A 7 5.62 1.48 -18.81
CA LEU A 7 4.74 1.02 -17.74
C LEU A 7 4.67 1.98 -16.55
N LEU A 8 5.50 3.03 -16.55
CA LEU A 8 5.49 4.04 -15.49
C LEU A 8 4.62 5.24 -15.89
N THR A 9 4.01 5.88 -14.89
CA THR A 9 3.29 7.14 -15.11
C THR A 9 4.22 8.21 -15.67
N ASP A 10 3.85 8.82 -16.76
CA ASP A 10 4.58 9.94 -17.35
C ASP A 10 4.33 11.23 -16.55
N PRO A 11 5.38 11.99 -16.16
CA PRO A 11 5.22 13.18 -15.32
C PRO A 11 4.44 14.33 -15.99
N GLU A 12 4.57 14.50 -17.31
CA GLU A 12 3.84 15.54 -18.04
C GLU A 12 2.36 15.20 -18.14
N GLN A 13 2.04 13.94 -18.41
CA GLN A 13 0.66 13.46 -18.42
C GLN A 13 0.01 13.57 -17.04
N ALA A 14 0.76 13.26 -15.97
CA ALA A 14 0.29 13.45 -14.60
C ALA A 14 -0.01 14.93 -14.31
N ALA A 15 0.86 15.83 -14.73
CA ALA A 15 0.70 17.28 -14.57
C ALA A 15 -0.53 17.79 -15.35
N ASP A 16 -0.68 17.43 -16.63
CA ASP A 16 -1.86 17.79 -17.45
C ASP A 16 -3.15 17.26 -16.83
N PHE A 17 -3.14 16.01 -16.39
CA PHE A 17 -4.32 15.40 -15.77
C PHE A 17 -4.74 16.13 -14.50
N VAL A 18 -3.80 16.43 -13.59
CA VAL A 18 -4.07 17.19 -12.35
C VAL A 18 -4.55 18.61 -12.65
N LYS A 19 -3.91 19.29 -13.62
CA LYS A 19 -4.30 20.64 -14.05
C LYS A 19 -5.76 20.69 -14.53
N ARG A 20 -6.18 19.69 -15.30
CA ARG A 20 -7.54 19.63 -15.88
C ARG A 20 -8.60 19.14 -14.90
N THR A 21 -8.24 18.26 -13.97
CA THR A 21 -9.21 17.63 -13.04
C THR A 21 -9.23 18.25 -11.67
N GLN A 22 -8.16 18.93 -11.24
CA GLN A 22 -8.00 19.52 -9.92
C GLN A 22 -8.20 18.52 -8.77
N LEU A 23 -7.89 17.24 -9.01
CA LEU A 23 -8.04 16.18 -8.00
C LEU A 23 -7.04 16.33 -6.84
N ASP A 24 -7.44 15.86 -5.66
CA ASP A 24 -6.63 15.94 -4.44
C ASP A 24 -5.54 14.87 -4.35
N ALA A 25 -5.77 13.73 -4.98
CA ALA A 25 -4.86 12.59 -4.93
C ALA A 25 -4.83 11.84 -6.26
N LEU A 26 -3.63 11.45 -6.70
CA LEU A 26 -3.39 10.73 -7.94
C LEU A 26 -2.72 9.39 -7.68
N ALA A 27 -3.33 8.30 -8.15
CA ALA A 27 -2.67 6.99 -8.19
C ALA A 27 -1.69 6.94 -9.37
N ILE A 28 -0.45 6.56 -9.08
CA ILE A 28 0.63 6.51 -10.07
C ILE A 28 1.19 5.11 -10.24
N ALA A 29 1.58 4.76 -11.46
CA ALA A 29 2.28 3.52 -11.78
C ALA A 29 3.79 3.75 -11.61
N ILE A 30 4.40 3.03 -10.68
CA ILE A 30 5.79 3.23 -10.25
C ILE A 30 6.59 1.93 -10.12
N GLY A 31 6.21 0.91 -10.90
CA GLY A 31 6.91 -0.37 -10.95
C GLY A 31 6.29 -1.49 -10.11
N THR A 32 5.12 -1.26 -9.52
CA THR A 32 4.38 -2.25 -8.72
C THR A 32 3.33 -3.00 -9.53
N SER A 33 2.91 -4.15 -9.03
CA SER A 33 1.78 -4.93 -9.56
C SER A 33 0.89 -5.46 -8.43
N HIS A 34 -0.39 -5.71 -8.73
CA HIS A 34 -1.32 -6.31 -7.78
C HIS A 34 -1.11 -7.83 -7.66
N GLY A 35 -1.54 -8.40 -6.53
CA GLY A 35 -1.52 -9.83 -6.26
C GLY A 35 -0.34 -10.29 -5.38
N ALA A 36 -0.37 -11.58 -5.02
CA ALA A 36 0.63 -12.19 -4.14
C ALA A 36 1.92 -12.57 -4.89
N TYR A 37 1.81 -12.91 -6.16
CA TYR A 37 2.94 -13.34 -7.00
C TYR A 37 3.45 -12.16 -7.82
N LYS A 38 4.28 -11.31 -7.16
CA LYS A 38 4.78 -10.06 -7.75
C LYS A 38 6.16 -10.24 -8.39
N PHE A 39 7.11 -10.69 -7.59
CA PHE A 39 8.49 -10.85 -8.01
C PHE A 39 8.98 -12.25 -7.67
N THR A 40 9.60 -12.90 -8.64
CA THR A 40 10.21 -14.24 -8.50
C THR A 40 11.64 -14.17 -7.96
N ARG A 41 12.23 -13.00 -7.94
CA ARG A 41 13.57 -12.70 -7.43
C ARG A 41 13.47 -11.80 -6.21
N LYS A 42 14.29 -12.07 -5.19
CA LYS A 42 14.41 -11.19 -4.03
C LYS A 42 14.79 -9.77 -4.48
N PRO A 43 14.04 -8.75 -4.08
CA PRO A 43 14.36 -7.36 -4.42
C PRO A 43 15.72 -6.92 -3.90
N THR A 44 16.42 -6.12 -4.71
CA THR A 44 17.75 -5.57 -4.39
C THR A 44 17.72 -4.06 -4.18
N GLY A 45 16.53 -3.45 -3.97
CA GLY A 45 16.36 -2.01 -3.78
C GLY A 45 16.01 -1.26 -5.07
N ASP A 46 15.51 -1.98 -6.09
CA ASP A 46 15.24 -1.48 -7.44
C ASP A 46 13.79 -1.67 -7.90
N ILE A 47 12.88 -1.95 -6.97
CA ILE A 47 11.47 -2.22 -7.32
C ILE A 47 10.73 -0.95 -7.66
N LEU A 48 10.75 0.04 -6.75
CA LEU A 48 10.10 1.30 -6.98
C LEU A 48 10.94 2.24 -7.86
N ALA A 49 10.28 2.88 -8.81
CA ALA A 49 10.89 3.93 -9.63
C ALA A 49 10.94 5.25 -8.84
N ILE A 50 11.81 5.32 -7.82
CA ILE A 50 11.91 6.48 -6.92
C ILE A 50 12.22 7.79 -7.68
N GLY A 51 13.08 7.74 -8.72
CA GLY A 51 13.33 8.87 -9.59
C GLY A 51 12.05 9.42 -10.23
N ARG A 52 11.20 8.53 -10.76
CA ARG A 52 9.91 8.89 -11.36
C ARG A 52 8.94 9.51 -10.33
N ILE A 53 8.91 8.99 -9.09
CA ILE A 53 8.11 9.59 -8.01
C ILE A 53 8.56 11.02 -7.75
N LYS A 54 9.85 11.28 -7.69
CA LYS A 54 10.42 12.62 -7.50
C LYS A 54 10.05 13.57 -8.64
N GLU A 55 10.17 13.12 -9.89
CA GLU A 55 9.78 13.90 -11.08
C GLU A 55 8.30 14.29 -11.06
N ILE A 56 7.43 13.32 -10.78
CA ILE A 56 5.98 13.57 -10.66
C ILE A 56 5.70 14.54 -9.51
N HIS A 57 6.27 14.30 -8.33
CA HIS A 57 6.04 15.16 -7.17
C HIS A 57 6.51 16.59 -7.39
N ALA A 58 7.62 16.80 -8.11
CA ALA A 58 8.10 18.12 -8.47
C ALA A 58 7.11 18.90 -9.35
N ARG A 59 6.35 18.20 -10.24
CA ARG A 59 5.35 18.80 -11.12
C ARG A 59 4.02 19.10 -10.43
N ILE A 60 3.64 18.31 -9.44
CA ILE A 60 2.35 18.40 -8.73
C ILE A 60 2.59 18.33 -7.20
N PRO A 61 3.25 19.34 -6.63
CA PRO A 61 3.85 19.27 -5.30
C PRO A 61 2.82 19.15 -4.14
N ASN A 62 1.58 19.59 -4.34
CA ASN A 62 0.52 19.50 -3.35
C ASN A 62 -0.57 18.46 -3.67
N THR A 63 -0.42 17.68 -4.75
CA THR A 63 -1.26 16.52 -5.02
C THR A 63 -0.72 15.31 -4.26
N HIS A 64 -1.57 14.63 -3.50
CA HIS A 64 -1.17 13.43 -2.77
C HIS A 64 -0.97 12.26 -3.74
N LEU A 65 0.19 11.62 -3.68
CA LEU A 65 0.46 10.45 -4.51
C LEU A 65 -0.01 9.17 -3.81
N VAL A 66 -0.63 8.29 -4.58
CA VAL A 66 -1.18 7.01 -4.12
C VAL A 66 -0.45 5.88 -4.82
N MET A 67 0.03 4.90 -4.07
CA MET A 67 0.63 3.70 -4.63
C MET A 67 -0.22 2.45 -4.36
N HIS A 68 -0.43 1.69 -5.42
CA HIS A 68 -1.10 0.40 -5.43
C HIS A 68 -0.09 -0.74 -5.56
N GLY A 69 -0.53 -1.97 -5.30
CA GLY A 69 0.32 -3.15 -5.42
C GLY A 69 1.51 -3.16 -4.46
N SER A 70 1.39 -2.52 -3.30
CA SER A 70 2.48 -2.17 -2.40
C SER A 70 2.74 -3.19 -1.30
N SER A 71 2.00 -4.30 -1.25
CA SER A 71 2.23 -5.35 -0.24
C SER A 71 3.65 -5.88 -0.31
N SER A 72 4.26 -6.08 0.85
CA SER A 72 5.67 -6.48 0.99
C SER A 72 5.88 -7.99 0.97
N VAL A 73 4.80 -8.76 1.09
CA VAL A 73 4.81 -10.24 1.11
C VAL A 73 5.80 -10.77 2.17
N PRO A 74 5.51 -10.60 3.47
CA PRO A 74 6.38 -11.05 4.53
C PRO A 74 6.66 -12.55 4.44
N GLN A 75 7.94 -12.93 4.44
CA GLN A 75 8.35 -14.30 4.17
C GLN A 75 8.00 -15.26 5.32
N ASP A 76 7.94 -14.78 6.54
CA ASP A 76 7.47 -15.52 7.71
C ASP A 76 5.99 -15.91 7.59
N LEU A 77 5.14 -15.02 7.05
CA LEU A 77 3.73 -15.33 6.80
C LEU A 77 3.56 -16.39 5.71
N LEU A 78 4.39 -16.31 4.66
CA LEU A 78 4.43 -17.31 3.60
C LEU A 78 4.85 -18.68 4.16
N ALA A 79 5.88 -18.70 5.01
CA ALA A 79 6.38 -19.90 5.66
C ALA A 79 5.30 -20.56 6.55
N ILE A 80 4.57 -19.79 7.34
CA ILE A 80 3.46 -20.29 8.18
C ILE A 80 2.40 -20.96 7.31
N ILE A 81 1.99 -20.33 6.22
CA ILE A 81 0.98 -20.93 5.31
C ILE A 81 1.46 -22.29 4.79
N ASN A 82 2.70 -22.37 4.34
CA ASN A 82 3.27 -23.60 3.81
C ASN A 82 3.50 -24.68 4.87
N GLN A 83 3.90 -24.29 6.07
CA GLN A 83 4.07 -25.20 7.21
C GLN A 83 2.74 -25.91 7.57
N TYR A 84 1.62 -25.20 7.45
CA TYR A 84 0.30 -25.73 7.79
C TYR A 84 -0.51 -26.10 6.54
N GLY A 85 0.12 -26.81 5.60
CA GLY A 85 -0.52 -27.46 4.46
C GLY A 85 -0.81 -26.54 3.26
N GLY A 86 -0.26 -25.33 3.22
CA GLY A 86 -0.26 -24.48 2.02
C GLY A 86 0.78 -24.94 1.01
N LYS A 87 0.65 -24.46 -0.22
CA LYS A 87 1.58 -24.71 -1.34
C LYS A 87 1.85 -23.42 -2.10
N MET A 88 2.12 -22.33 -1.38
CA MET A 88 2.48 -21.08 -2.02
C MET A 88 3.89 -21.16 -2.58
N LYS A 89 4.04 -20.71 -3.82
CA LYS A 89 5.35 -20.58 -4.46
C LYS A 89 6.13 -19.43 -3.84
N GLU A 90 7.44 -19.49 -3.94
CA GLU A 90 8.32 -18.38 -3.58
C GLU A 90 7.94 -17.12 -4.35
N THR A 91 7.74 -16.04 -3.63
CA THR A 91 7.39 -14.74 -4.19
C THR A 91 7.77 -13.64 -3.22
N TYR A 92 8.03 -12.46 -3.75
CA TYR A 92 8.46 -11.29 -3.00
C TYR A 92 7.56 -10.10 -3.33
N GLY A 93 7.44 -9.18 -2.40
CA GLY A 93 6.71 -7.92 -2.57
C GLY A 93 7.64 -6.72 -2.59
N VAL A 94 7.07 -5.54 -2.38
CA VAL A 94 7.82 -4.29 -2.32
C VAL A 94 8.51 -4.17 -0.95
N PRO A 95 9.83 -3.94 -0.90
CA PRO A 95 10.53 -3.73 0.38
C PRO A 95 9.95 -2.52 1.13
N VAL A 96 9.76 -2.67 2.45
CA VAL A 96 9.28 -1.58 3.31
C VAL A 96 10.18 -0.35 3.23
N SER A 97 11.49 -0.54 3.14
CA SER A 97 12.46 0.55 2.99
C SER A 97 12.24 1.39 1.74
N GLU A 98 11.86 0.78 0.61
CA GLU A 98 11.52 1.53 -0.60
C GLU A 98 10.20 2.31 -0.45
N ILE A 99 9.22 1.75 0.26
CA ILE A 99 7.99 2.46 0.58
C ILE A 99 8.28 3.66 1.48
N GLN A 100 9.12 3.50 2.50
CA GLN A 100 9.55 4.58 3.38
C GLN A 100 10.28 5.69 2.61
N GLU A 101 11.08 5.33 1.61
CA GLU A 101 11.72 6.31 0.73
C GLU A 101 10.68 7.06 -0.12
N ALA A 102 9.71 6.36 -0.72
CA ALA A 102 8.64 6.95 -1.51
C ALA A 102 7.77 7.95 -0.70
N ILE A 103 7.54 7.68 0.59
CA ILE A 103 6.80 8.57 1.49
C ILE A 103 7.46 9.96 1.59
N LYS A 104 8.79 10.04 1.50
CA LYS A 104 9.51 11.32 1.54
C LYS A 104 9.20 12.21 0.32
N TYR A 105 8.71 11.61 -0.77
CA TYR A 105 8.46 12.27 -2.04
C TYR A 105 6.99 12.29 -2.46
N GLY A 106 6.10 12.61 -1.53
CA GLY A 106 4.70 12.90 -1.83
C GLY A 106 3.75 11.71 -1.80
N VAL A 107 4.22 10.48 -1.63
CA VAL A 107 3.34 9.34 -1.41
C VAL A 107 2.66 9.47 -0.05
N ARG A 108 1.31 9.52 -0.05
CA ARG A 108 0.50 9.72 1.16
C ARG A 108 -0.49 8.60 1.41
N LYS A 109 -0.76 7.77 0.41
CA LYS A 109 -1.61 6.59 0.55
C LYS A 109 -0.92 5.37 -0.04
N ILE A 110 -0.86 4.30 0.74
CA ILE A 110 -0.25 3.02 0.39
C ILE A 110 -1.30 1.93 0.59
N ASN A 111 -1.64 1.22 -0.49
CA ASN A 111 -2.64 0.16 -0.44
C ASN A 111 -1.97 -1.18 -0.11
N ILE A 112 -2.37 -1.76 1.02
CA ILE A 112 -1.90 -3.06 1.50
C ILE A 112 -3.09 -4.02 1.58
N ASP A 113 -3.04 -5.12 0.85
CA ASP A 113 -4.07 -6.17 0.84
C ASP A 113 -3.44 -7.56 1.05
N THR A 114 -2.50 -7.95 0.21
CA THR A 114 -1.90 -9.29 0.23
C THR A 114 -1.29 -9.62 1.59
N ASP A 115 -0.61 -8.69 2.25
CA ASP A 115 -0.01 -8.93 3.57
C ASP A 115 -1.07 -9.31 4.62
N ILE A 116 -2.22 -8.65 4.57
CA ILE A 116 -3.35 -8.94 5.48
C ILE A 116 -3.91 -10.33 5.18
N ARG A 117 -4.11 -10.66 3.91
CA ARG A 117 -4.60 -11.99 3.49
C ARG A 117 -3.64 -13.10 3.91
N LEU A 118 -2.33 -12.92 3.73
CA LEU A 118 -1.32 -13.88 4.16
C LEU A 118 -1.37 -14.10 5.67
N ALA A 119 -1.43 -13.03 6.45
CA ALA A 119 -1.52 -13.09 7.91
C ALA A 119 -2.76 -13.86 8.38
N MET A 120 -3.92 -13.52 7.84
CA MET A 120 -5.18 -14.19 8.19
C MET A 120 -5.18 -15.66 7.76
N THR A 121 -4.76 -15.95 6.54
CA THR A 121 -4.72 -17.32 6.01
C THR A 121 -3.77 -18.21 6.81
N GLY A 122 -2.59 -17.70 7.15
CA GLY A 122 -1.62 -18.41 7.99
C GLY A 122 -2.18 -18.74 9.38
N ALA A 123 -2.85 -17.76 10.01
CA ALA A 123 -3.46 -17.93 11.32
C ALA A 123 -4.59 -18.97 11.32
N VAL A 124 -5.46 -18.94 10.30
CA VAL A 124 -6.55 -19.92 10.14
C VAL A 124 -6.00 -21.31 9.91
N ARG A 125 -5.05 -21.49 9.00
CA ARG A 125 -4.43 -22.79 8.71
C ARG A 125 -3.76 -23.39 9.94
N LYS A 126 -3.00 -22.57 10.66
CA LYS A 126 -2.35 -22.98 11.92
C LYS A 126 -3.38 -23.43 12.94
N PHE A 127 -4.41 -22.62 13.18
CA PHE A 127 -5.44 -22.93 14.15
C PHE A 127 -6.15 -24.26 13.83
N MET A 128 -6.56 -24.46 12.57
CA MET A 128 -7.25 -25.68 12.14
C MET A 128 -6.37 -26.92 12.26
N ALA A 129 -5.08 -26.81 11.97
CA ALA A 129 -4.14 -27.93 12.11
C ALA A 129 -3.88 -28.31 13.57
N GLU A 130 -3.83 -27.31 14.47
CA GLU A 130 -3.59 -27.51 15.90
C GLU A 130 -4.85 -27.87 16.69
N ASN A 131 -6.05 -27.68 16.12
CA ASN A 131 -7.34 -27.91 16.76
C ASN A 131 -8.30 -28.64 15.80
N PRO A 132 -8.01 -29.88 15.40
CA PRO A 132 -8.76 -30.59 14.37
C PRO A 132 -10.21 -30.91 14.77
N GLU A 133 -10.54 -30.90 16.07
CA GLU A 133 -11.88 -31.12 16.60
C GLU A 133 -12.77 -29.86 16.51
N LYS A 134 -12.22 -28.69 16.22
CA LYS A 134 -12.98 -27.45 16.17
C LYS A 134 -13.66 -27.26 14.81
N PHE A 135 -14.95 -26.94 14.86
CA PHE A 135 -15.78 -26.73 13.65
C PHE A 135 -16.44 -25.36 13.59
N ASP A 136 -16.49 -24.62 14.70
CA ASP A 136 -17.12 -23.29 14.74
C ASP A 136 -16.18 -22.23 14.12
N MET A 137 -16.69 -21.54 13.10
CA MET A 137 -15.91 -20.49 12.42
C MET A 137 -15.46 -19.37 13.37
N ARG A 138 -16.17 -19.10 14.43
CA ARG A 138 -15.82 -18.07 15.42
C ARG A 138 -14.48 -18.37 16.09
N ASP A 139 -14.13 -19.66 16.24
CA ASP A 139 -12.88 -20.09 16.87
C ASP A 139 -11.67 -19.72 16.01
N TRP A 140 -11.69 -19.96 14.70
CA TRP A 140 -10.56 -19.61 13.83
C TRP A 140 -10.59 -18.16 13.30
N MET A 141 -11.76 -17.49 13.30
CA MET A 141 -11.84 -16.08 12.94
C MET A 141 -11.20 -15.16 14.00
N LYS A 142 -11.18 -15.59 15.27
CA LYS A 142 -10.51 -14.84 16.33
C LYS A 142 -8.98 -14.69 16.06
N PRO A 143 -8.19 -15.76 15.92
CA PRO A 143 -6.76 -15.62 15.57
C PRO A 143 -6.54 -14.97 14.21
N ALA A 144 -7.44 -15.13 13.22
CA ALA A 144 -7.36 -14.43 11.95
C ALA A 144 -7.45 -12.91 12.13
N ARG A 145 -8.42 -12.42 12.92
CA ARG A 145 -8.57 -11.01 13.24
C ARG A 145 -7.35 -10.46 13.98
N GLU A 146 -6.82 -11.21 14.93
CA GLU A 146 -5.62 -10.81 15.68
C GLU A 146 -4.37 -10.72 14.77
N ALA A 147 -4.26 -11.63 13.80
CA ALA A 147 -3.19 -11.57 12.80
C ALA A 147 -3.33 -10.35 11.89
N ALA A 148 -4.56 -10.05 11.42
CA ALA A 148 -4.85 -8.83 10.65
C ALA A 148 -4.51 -7.57 11.46
N TYR A 149 -4.91 -7.51 12.72
CA TYR A 149 -4.58 -6.39 13.61
C TYR A 149 -3.08 -6.18 13.73
N ARG A 150 -2.31 -7.25 13.96
CA ARG A 150 -0.84 -7.17 14.11
C ARG A 150 -0.18 -6.62 12.85
N ILE A 151 -0.52 -7.15 11.67
CA ILE A 151 0.10 -6.67 10.42
C ILE A 151 -0.30 -5.24 10.09
N CYS A 152 -1.55 -4.84 10.31
CA CYS A 152 -1.98 -3.46 10.13
C CYS A 152 -1.23 -2.51 11.07
N LYS A 153 -1.15 -2.85 12.37
CA LYS A 153 -0.40 -2.06 13.34
C LYS A 153 1.06 -1.89 12.95
N GLN A 154 1.71 -2.98 12.50
CA GLN A 154 3.09 -2.94 12.04
C GLN A 154 3.25 -1.99 10.86
N ARG A 155 2.37 -2.04 9.86
CA ARG A 155 2.41 -1.13 8.71
C ARG A 155 2.20 0.34 9.11
N TYR A 156 1.33 0.63 10.09
CA TYR A 156 1.18 2.00 10.61
C TYR A 156 2.47 2.50 11.26
N LEU A 157 3.18 1.67 12.01
CA LEU A 157 4.48 2.03 12.59
C LEU A 157 5.53 2.28 11.49
N GLU A 158 5.66 1.35 10.55
CA GLU A 158 6.64 1.42 9.47
C GLU A 158 6.42 2.60 8.52
N PHE A 159 5.16 3.02 8.34
CA PHE A 159 4.82 4.14 7.46
C PHE A 159 4.73 5.49 8.19
N GLY A 160 5.11 5.55 9.46
CA GLY A 160 5.16 6.79 10.24
C GLY A 160 3.79 7.34 10.63
N CYS A 161 2.76 6.47 10.72
CA CYS A 161 1.40 6.88 11.10
C CYS A 161 1.15 6.83 12.62
N GLU A 162 2.13 6.36 13.41
CA GLU A 162 2.01 6.26 14.85
C GLU A 162 1.76 7.63 15.51
N GLY A 163 0.88 7.65 16.49
CA GLY A 163 0.57 8.87 17.27
C GLY A 163 -0.15 9.98 16.50
N GLN A 164 -0.63 9.72 15.29
CA GLN A 164 -1.29 10.74 14.46
C GLN A 164 -2.81 10.79 14.65
N ALA A 165 -3.45 9.68 15.07
CA ALA A 165 -4.91 9.58 15.12
C ALA A 165 -5.57 10.68 15.97
N ALA A 166 -5.00 11.01 17.13
CA ALA A 166 -5.52 12.06 18.01
C ALA A 166 -5.38 13.49 17.43
N LYS A 167 -4.51 13.67 16.43
CA LYS A 167 -4.27 14.96 15.77
C LYS A 167 -5.20 15.20 14.60
N ILE A 168 -5.81 14.14 14.06
CA ILE A 168 -6.69 14.20 12.89
C ILE A 168 -8.10 14.51 13.38
N LYS A 169 -8.61 15.69 12.96
CA LYS A 169 -10.00 16.09 13.23
C LYS A 169 -10.75 16.09 11.90
N PRO A 170 -11.83 15.30 11.77
CA PRO A 170 -12.68 15.33 10.58
C PRO A 170 -13.24 16.74 10.36
N LEU A 171 -13.16 17.23 9.13
CA LEU A 171 -13.79 18.48 8.75
C LEU A 171 -15.23 18.19 8.29
N PRO A 172 -16.23 18.99 8.74
CA PRO A 172 -17.59 18.85 8.22
C PRO A 172 -17.64 19.14 6.71
N LEU A 173 -18.48 18.41 5.98
CA LEU A 173 -18.63 18.58 4.53
C LEU A 173 -18.88 20.02 4.10
N PRO A 174 -19.78 20.81 4.78
CA PRO A 174 -19.98 22.21 4.42
C PRO A 174 -18.72 23.07 4.53
N GLU A 175 -17.82 22.78 5.47
CA GLU A 175 -16.56 23.51 5.60
C GLU A 175 -15.58 23.16 4.48
N VAL A 176 -15.49 21.88 4.11
CA VAL A 176 -14.68 21.46 2.97
C VAL A 176 -15.20 22.09 1.67
N ALA A 177 -16.52 22.09 1.47
CA ALA A 177 -17.15 22.72 0.30
C ALA A 177 -16.80 24.21 0.19
N LYS A 178 -16.79 24.96 1.33
CA LYS A 178 -16.37 26.36 1.35
C LYS A 178 -14.91 26.54 0.94
N ARG A 179 -14.01 25.65 1.36
CA ARG A 179 -12.60 25.70 1.00
C ARG A 179 -12.39 25.50 -0.51
N TYR A 180 -13.12 24.53 -1.11
CA TYR A 180 -13.11 24.36 -2.57
C TYR A 180 -13.63 25.61 -3.28
N ALA A 181 -14.76 26.16 -2.83
CA ALA A 181 -15.35 27.35 -3.45
C ALA A 181 -14.43 28.59 -3.38
N ARG A 182 -13.58 28.70 -2.36
CA ARG A 182 -12.58 29.78 -2.20
C ARG A 182 -11.25 29.50 -2.94
N GLY A 183 -11.12 28.35 -3.57
CA GLY A 183 -9.87 27.97 -4.24
C GLY A 183 -8.72 27.58 -3.31
N GLU A 184 -8.96 27.42 -2.01
CA GLU A 184 -7.93 27.07 -1.02
C GLU A 184 -7.33 25.67 -1.25
N LEU A 185 -8.07 24.81 -1.96
CA LEU A 185 -7.68 23.44 -2.27
C LEU A 185 -7.29 23.25 -3.74
N ALA A 186 -7.08 24.35 -4.47
CA ALA A 186 -6.63 24.29 -5.85
C ALA A 186 -5.25 23.65 -5.97
N GLN A 187 -5.09 22.80 -6.98
CA GLN A 187 -3.83 22.08 -7.20
C GLN A 187 -2.79 22.98 -7.87
N THR A 188 -1.55 22.91 -7.37
CA THR A 188 -0.43 23.57 -8.01
C THR A 188 0.22 22.62 -9.02
N VAL A 189 0.40 23.09 -10.25
CA VAL A 189 1.12 22.37 -11.30
C VAL A 189 2.27 23.24 -11.77
N VAL A 190 3.47 22.69 -11.79
CA VAL A 190 4.74 23.36 -12.14
C VAL A 190 5.28 22.83 -13.47
#